data_d0235b5776ecbd214a31f5463df3cd50
#
_entry.id   d0235b5776ecbd214a31f5463df3cd50
#
_cell.length_a   1.000
_cell.length_b   1.000
_cell.length_c   1.000
_cell.angle_alpha   90.00
_cell.angle_beta   90.00
_cell.angle_gamma   90.00
#
_symmetry.space_group_name_H-M   'P 1'
#
loop_
_entity.id
_entity.type
_entity.pdbx_description
1 polymer ?
#
loop_
_entity_poly.entity_id
_entity_poly.type
_entity_poly.pdbx_seq_one_letter_code
_entity_poly.pdbx_strand_id
1 'polypeptide(L)'
;MTYDVTKLPLEPLIGPVTRATELLARLDERLARSSVREGWIERQNFADAAAALWLEGELVHLEDLVLHDAHMDVRAPTHELTRAHAVLRARRQVIARAPDWALGRDGLRQLTGRGNMASPAGDGREGEVISVPASGADEPSDMDEPDPLAQELAAIDAMLERTTKVLDGGAMLARKEAASQPPRPALVYDLDWDEDARLAEWQDVLAQTRELPVTLRAAVLLDAWWEIEVLQHAAWLGPLLVGALLRQEGVAAGHLTSLNLGTKNIPRERRRARIRTDRVLAFVDAIQEAALAGLKEHDRLMMARSQMERRLRQRRTSSKLPDLVELVLSRPVVFTGMIQEALKISKQGALNLVGELNLREMTGRERFRAWGLI
;
A
#
# COMPACT_ATOMS: atom_id res chain seq x y z
N MET A 1 17.69 16.00 -21.12
CA MET A 1 16.92 17.26 -21.32
C MET A 1 16.34 17.62 -19.98
N THR A 2 16.63 18.81 -19.46
CA THR A 2 16.09 19.24 -18.14
C THR A 2 14.64 19.68 -18.29
N TYR A 3 13.77 19.25 -17.38
CA TYR A 3 12.36 19.61 -17.38
C TYR A 3 12.17 21.12 -17.13
N ASP A 4 11.58 21.86 -18.09
CA ASP A 4 11.47 23.33 -18.03
C ASP A 4 10.16 23.77 -17.35
N VAL A 5 10.22 24.36 -16.18
CA VAL A 5 9.05 24.85 -15.42
C VAL A 5 8.53 26.22 -15.93
N THR A 6 9.33 26.97 -16.68
CA THR A 6 9.10 28.42 -16.91
C THR A 6 8.01 28.77 -17.93
N LYS A 7 7.60 27.84 -18.80
CA LYS A 7 6.70 28.11 -19.94
C LYS A 7 5.32 27.52 -19.77
N LEU A 8 4.65 27.76 -18.64
CA LEU A 8 3.25 27.31 -18.44
C LEU A 8 2.31 28.51 -18.75
N PRO A 9 1.43 28.39 -19.74
CA PRO A 9 0.35 29.35 -19.93
C PRO A 9 -0.67 29.18 -18.80
N LEU A 10 -0.74 30.18 -17.91
CA LEU A 10 -1.61 30.09 -16.73
C LEU A 10 -3.10 30.25 -17.07
N GLU A 11 -3.43 31.02 -18.10
CA GLU A 11 -4.81 31.35 -18.47
C GLU A 11 -5.72 30.09 -18.65
N PRO A 12 -5.35 29.06 -19.46
CA PRO A 12 -6.19 27.88 -19.61
C PRO A 12 -6.19 26.98 -18.37
N LEU A 13 -5.23 27.13 -17.44
CA LEU A 13 -5.06 26.27 -16.28
C LEU A 13 -5.87 26.75 -15.06
N ILE A 14 -6.12 28.05 -14.91
CA ILE A 14 -6.74 28.64 -13.71
C ILE A 14 -8.09 27.97 -13.39
N GLY A 15 -8.99 27.92 -14.35
CA GLY A 15 -10.34 27.37 -14.17
C GLY A 15 -10.32 25.89 -13.72
N PRO A 16 -9.64 25.00 -14.47
CA PRO A 16 -9.48 23.59 -14.06
C PRO A 16 -8.83 23.40 -12.68
N VAL A 17 -7.74 24.13 -12.40
CA VAL A 17 -7.03 24.07 -11.11
C VAL A 17 -7.94 24.47 -9.95
N THR A 18 -8.72 25.57 -10.13
CA THR A 18 -9.68 26.02 -9.10
C THR A 18 -10.72 24.95 -8.80
N ARG A 19 -11.30 24.32 -9.84
CA ARG A 19 -12.28 23.26 -9.66
C ARG A 19 -11.69 22.02 -8.96
N ALA A 20 -10.49 21.62 -9.35
CA ALA A 20 -9.82 20.48 -8.72
C ALA A 20 -9.51 20.76 -7.23
N THR A 21 -9.04 21.96 -6.92
CA THR A 21 -8.79 22.40 -5.53
C THR A 21 -10.09 22.41 -4.70
N GLU A 22 -11.18 22.95 -5.25
CA GLU A 22 -12.49 22.95 -4.58
C GLU A 22 -12.97 21.54 -4.25
N LEU A 23 -12.85 20.61 -5.20
CA LEU A 23 -13.28 19.23 -5.00
C LEU A 23 -12.42 18.49 -3.96
N LEU A 24 -11.10 18.71 -3.95
CA LEU A 24 -10.21 18.17 -2.93
C LEU A 24 -10.58 18.71 -1.54
N ALA A 25 -10.75 20.02 -1.40
CA ALA A 25 -11.13 20.64 -0.14
C ALA A 25 -12.50 20.16 0.36
N ARG A 26 -13.46 20.00 -0.55
CA ARG A 26 -14.79 19.44 -0.23
C ARG A 26 -14.70 18.00 0.26
N LEU A 27 -13.85 17.18 -0.37
CA LEU A 27 -13.62 15.79 0.05
C LEU A 27 -12.97 15.76 1.44
N ASP A 28 -11.93 16.55 1.66
CA ASP A 28 -11.20 16.58 2.94
C ASP A 28 -12.13 17.01 4.09
N GLU A 29 -12.93 18.08 3.90
CA GLU A 29 -13.90 18.55 4.88
C GLU A 29 -14.97 17.50 5.20
N ARG A 30 -15.48 16.77 4.19
CA ARG A 30 -16.42 15.68 4.42
C ARG A 30 -15.82 14.55 5.24
N LEU A 31 -14.58 14.16 4.92
CA LEU A 31 -13.88 13.09 5.62
C LEU A 31 -13.52 13.46 7.05
N ALA A 32 -13.19 14.73 7.30
CA ALA A 32 -12.79 15.20 8.64
C ALA A 32 -13.84 14.88 9.71
N ARG A 33 -15.13 14.88 9.38
CA ARG A 33 -16.26 14.63 10.29
C ARG A 33 -17.00 13.33 10.01
N SER A 34 -16.46 12.48 9.15
CA SER A 34 -17.15 11.28 8.70
C SER A 34 -16.93 10.09 9.61
N SER A 35 -18.02 9.42 9.97
CA SER A 35 -17.99 8.14 10.68
C SER A 35 -17.44 6.96 9.86
N VAL A 36 -17.34 7.11 8.53
CA VAL A 36 -16.78 6.09 7.63
C VAL A 36 -15.36 6.42 7.15
N ARG A 37 -14.74 7.44 7.74
CA ARG A 37 -13.43 7.96 7.29
C ARG A 37 -12.36 6.87 7.21
N GLU A 38 -12.18 6.09 8.26
CA GLU A 38 -11.12 5.07 8.31
C GLU A 38 -11.36 3.95 7.30
N GLY A 39 -12.61 3.49 7.21
CA GLY A 39 -13.01 2.52 6.20
C GLY A 39 -12.84 3.05 4.78
N TRP A 40 -13.15 4.32 4.56
CA TRP A 40 -12.95 4.98 3.28
C TRP A 40 -11.46 5.05 2.92
N ILE A 41 -10.59 5.48 3.85
CA ILE A 41 -9.13 5.55 3.64
C ILE A 41 -8.60 4.18 3.22
N GLU A 42 -8.99 3.13 3.95
CA GLU A 42 -8.49 1.79 3.68
C GLU A 42 -8.96 1.28 2.30
N ARG A 43 -10.22 1.48 1.96
CA ARG A 43 -10.75 1.11 0.64
C ARG A 43 -10.07 1.87 -0.50
N GLN A 44 -9.78 3.15 -0.30
CA GLN A 44 -9.02 3.96 -1.26
C GLN A 44 -7.58 3.45 -1.42
N ASN A 45 -6.95 2.97 -0.35
CA ASN A 45 -5.62 2.38 -0.43
C ASN A 45 -5.61 1.14 -1.35
N PHE A 46 -6.59 0.25 -1.23
CA PHE A 46 -6.73 -0.91 -2.12
C PHE A 46 -7.04 -0.51 -3.56
N ALA A 47 -7.99 0.41 -3.76
CA ALA A 47 -8.40 0.85 -5.08
C ALA A 47 -7.26 1.54 -5.85
N ASP A 48 -6.50 2.40 -5.17
CA ASP A 48 -5.38 3.11 -5.77
C ASP A 48 -4.18 2.18 -6.05
N ALA A 49 -3.94 1.19 -5.18
CA ALA A 49 -2.91 0.18 -5.42
C ALA A 49 -3.22 -0.68 -6.67
N ALA A 50 -4.46 -1.11 -6.83
CA ALA A 50 -4.88 -1.82 -8.05
C ALA A 50 -4.82 -0.92 -9.30
N ALA A 51 -5.19 0.36 -9.17
CA ALA A 51 -5.12 1.33 -10.26
C ALA A 51 -3.67 1.63 -10.68
N ALA A 52 -2.72 1.62 -9.76
CA ALA A 52 -1.31 1.81 -10.02
C ALA A 52 -0.77 0.74 -10.99
N LEU A 53 -1.05 -0.53 -10.73
CA LEU A 53 -0.63 -1.65 -11.59
C LEU A 53 -1.35 -1.62 -12.94
N TRP A 54 -2.64 -1.27 -12.95
CA TRP A 54 -3.38 -1.10 -14.21
C TRP A 54 -2.74 -0.06 -15.13
N LEU A 55 -2.23 1.06 -14.58
CA LEU A 55 -1.52 2.10 -15.34
C LEU A 55 -0.20 1.58 -15.97
N GLU A 56 0.42 0.60 -15.36
CA GLU A 56 1.62 -0.10 -15.84
C GLU A 56 1.28 -1.26 -16.80
N GLY A 57 -0.01 -1.52 -17.06
CA GLY A 57 -0.48 -2.58 -17.95
C GLY A 57 -0.72 -3.93 -17.26
N GLU A 58 -0.66 -3.98 -15.95
CA GLU A 58 -0.85 -5.19 -15.15
C GLU A 58 -2.24 -5.20 -14.49
N LEU A 59 -2.94 -6.32 -14.55
CA LEU A 59 -4.27 -6.46 -13.95
C LEU A 59 -4.18 -7.20 -12.62
N VAL A 60 -4.58 -6.51 -11.56
CA VAL A 60 -4.71 -7.09 -10.21
C VAL A 60 -6.17 -7.00 -9.77
N HIS A 61 -6.76 -8.13 -9.38
CA HIS A 61 -8.10 -8.17 -8.82
C HIS A 61 -8.09 -7.77 -7.35
N LEU A 62 -9.06 -6.94 -6.97
CA LEU A 62 -9.17 -6.46 -5.58
C LEU A 62 -9.34 -7.60 -4.58
N GLU A 63 -10.08 -8.66 -4.97
CA GLU A 63 -10.28 -9.84 -4.14
C GLU A 63 -8.95 -10.52 -3.80
N ASP A 64 -8.09 -10.71 -4.79
CA ASP A 64 -6.80 -11.36 -4.59
C ASP A 64 -5.88 -10.48 -3.74
N LEU A 65 -5.90 -9.16 -3.93
CA LEU A 65 -5.13 -8.22 -3.13
C LEU A 65 -5.59 -8.20 -1.65
N VAL A 66 -6.90 -8.30 -1.40
CA VAL A 66 -7.44 -8.36 -0.04
C VAL A 66 -7.07 -9.69 0.63
N LEU A 67 -7.11 -10.82 -0.09
CA LEU A 67 -6.68 -12.12 0.43
C LEU A 67 -5.18 -12.12 0.76
N HIS A 68 -4.37 -11.58 -0.14
CA HIS A 68 -2.92 -11.49 0.05
C HIS A 68 -2.55 -10.60 1.25
N ASP A 69 -3.19 -9.47 1.39
CA ASP A 69 -3.01 -8.56 2.54
C ASP A 69 -3.41 -9.22 3.87
N ALA A 70 -4.41 -10.10 3.84
CA ALA A 70 -4.86 -10.87 5.00
C ALA A 70 -4.06 -12.16 5.25
N HIS A 71 -2.99 -12.44 4.49
CA HIS A 71 -2.21 -13.69 4.54
C HIS A 71 -3.07 -14.96 4.35
N MET A 72 -4.10 -14.87 3.52
CA MET A 72 -5.06 -15.94 3.21
C MET A 72 -4.91 -16.42 1.76
N ASP A 73 -3.73 -16.35 1.20
CA ASP A 73 -3.44 -16.77 -0.16
C ASP A 73 -3.74 -18.25 -0.36
N VAL A 74 -4.41 -18.57 -1.45
CA VAL A 74 -4.72 -19.95 -1.86
C VAL A 74 -3.58 -20.55 -2.66
N ARG A 75 -2.79 -19.70 -3.30
CA ARG A 75 -1.64 -20.05 -4.17
C ARG A 75 -0.51 -19.06 -3.91
N ALA A 76 0.68 -19.40 -4.36
CA ALA A 76 1.79 -18.46 -4.36
C ALA A 76 1.39 -17.16 -5.07
N PRO A 77 1.65 -15.99 -4.47
CA PRO A 77 1.29 -14.71 -5.05
C PRO A 77 2.02 -14.49 -6.38
N THR A 78 1.33 -13.91 -7.34
CA THR A 78 1.96 -13.50 -8.60
C THR A 78 2.85 -12.27 -8.39
N HIS A 79 3.73 -12.01 -9.35
CA HIS A 79 4.60 -10.83 -9.30
C HIS A 79 3.79 -9.53 -9.21
N GLU A 80 2.74 -9.41 -10.00
CA GLU A 80 1.84 -8.24 -10.05
C GLU A 80 1.13 -8.05 -8.71
N LEU A 81 0.68 -9.13 -8.09
CA LEU A 81 0.02 -9.09 -6.78
C LEU A 81 0.98 -8.62 -5.68
N THR A 82 2.22 -9.11 -5.70
CA THR A 82 3.28 -8.67 -4.76
C THR A 82 3.59 -7.18 -4.95
N ARG A 83 3.65 -6.70 -6.18
CA ARG A 83 3.85 -5.28 -6.50
C ARG A 83 2.67 -4.42 -6.02
N ALA A 84 1.43 -4.84 -6.28
CA ALA A 84 0.24 -4.13 -5.78
C ALA A 84 0.22 -4.05 -4.25
N HIS A 85 0.63 -5.12 -3.57
CA HIS A 85 0.75 -5.14 -2.12
C HIS A 85 1.89 -4.20 -1.62
N ALA A 86 2.98 -4.06 -2.39
CA ALA A 86 4.01 -3.07 -2.08
C ALA A 86 3.47 -1.63 -2.16
N VAL A 87 2.66 -1.31 -3.18
CA VAL A 87 1.96 -0.01 -3.27
C VAL A 87 1.04 0.21 -2.08
N LEU A 88 0.23 -0.80 -1.72
CA LEU A 88 -0.68 -0.75 -0.58
C LEU A 88 0.05 -0.44 0.73
N ARG A 89 1.16 -1.16 0.99
CA ARG A 89 2.01 -0.93 2.18
C ARG A 89 2.62 0.46 2.17
N ALA A 90 3.14 0.93 1.04
CA ALA A 90 3.72 2.27 0.91
C ALA A 90 2.68 3.36 1.21
N ARG A 91 1.44 3.23 0.72
CA ARG A 91 0.35 4.16 1.02
C ARG A 91 0.04 4.21 2.51
N ARG A 92 -0.12 3.05 3.15
CA ARG A 92 -0.35 2.96 4.61
C ARG A 92 0.82 3.57 5.40
N GLN A 93 2.05 3.32 4.97
CA GLN A 93 3.24 3.90 5.59
C GLN A 93 3.23 5.43 5.51
N VAL A 94 2.94 6.01 4.35
CA VAL A 94 2.84 7.47 4.17
C VAL A 94 1.75 8.07 5.05
N ILE A 95 0.58 7.44 5.15
CA ILE A 95 -0.53 7.90 5.99
C ILE A 95 -0.17 7.87 7.48
N ALA A 96 0.54 6.84 7.92
CA ALA A 96 0.92 6.63 9.32
C ALA A 96 2.05 7.58 9.79
N ARG A 97 2.75 8.24 8.88
CA ARG A 97 3.86 9.15 9.19
C ARG A 97 3.42 10.61 9.15
N ALA A 98 4.29 11.50 9.63
CA ALA A 98 4.10 12.95 9.51
C ALA A 98 3.91 13.37 8.04
N PRO A 99 3.13 14.43 7.76
CA PRO A 99 2.80 14.83 6.40
C PRO A 99 4.01 15.13 5.51
N ASP A 100 5.09 15.63 6.07
CA ASP A 100 6.36 15.99 5.41
C ASP A 100 7.32 14.82 5.20
N TRP A 101 7.06 13.68 5.88
CA TRP A 101 7.97 12.53 5.88
C TRP A 101 8.26 11.99 4.48
N ALA A 102 7.25 11.81 3.64
CA ALA A 102 7.40 11.12 2.35
C ALA A 102 8.30 11.86 1.36
N LEU A 103 8.29 13.20 1.41
CA LEU A 103 9.14 14.06 0.57
C LEU A 103 10.47 14.43 1.24
N GLY A 104 10.63 14.09 2.50
CA GLY A 104 11.89 14.23 3.21
C GLY A 104 12.91 13.17 2.78
N ARG A 105 14.18 13.42 3.11
CA ARG A 105 15.30 12.56 2.72
C ARG A 105 15.12 11.10 3.14
N ASP A 106 14.66 10.85 4.36
CA ASP A 106 14.50 9.50 4.90
C ASP A 106 13.29 8.78 4.29
N GLY A 107 12.19 9.50 4.07
CA GLY A 107 11.00 8.97 3.40
C GLY A 107 11.30 8.56 1.96
N LEU A 108 11.94 9.41 1.19
CA LEU A 108 12.35 9.12 -0.18
C LEU A 108 13.28 7.90 -0.24
N ARG A 109 14.28 7.83 0.66
CA ARG A 109 15.18 6.67 0.73
C ARG A 109 14.44 5.37 1.01
N GLN A 110 13.51 5.38 1.95
CA GLN A 110 12.73 4.18 2.29
C GLN A 110 11.76 3.78 1.16
N LEU A 111 11.06 4.75 0.58
CA LEU A 111 10.08 4.50 -0.48
C LEU A 111 10.73 4.06 -1.80
N THR A 112 11.95 4.51 -2.10
CA THR A 112 12.72 4.08 -3.28
C THR A 112 13.49 2.77 -3.06
N GLY A 113 13.36 2.13 -1.88
CA GLY A 113 14.10 0.90 -1.55
C GLY A 113 15.59 1.09 -1.29
N ARG A 114 16.06 2.33 -1.18
CA ARG A 114 17.47 2.70 -0.93
C ARG A 114 17.81 2.76 0.57
N GLY A 115 16.83 2.48 1.43
CA GLY A 115 16.87 2.69 2.88
C GLY A 115 17.30 1.50 3.70
N ASN A 116 17.84 0.42 3.15
CA ASN A 116 18.15 -0.74 3.95
C ASN A 116 19.65 -0.91 4.17
N MET A 117 20.23 -0.17 5.12
CA MET A 117 21.45 -0.49 5.89
C MET A 117 21.59 0.38 7.15
N ALA A 118 20.52 0.71 7.86
CA ALA A 118 20.65 1.10 9.26
C ALA A 118 19.88 0.06 10.07
N SER A 119 20.60 -0.80 10.77
CA SER A 119 20.07 -1.59 11.88
C SER A 119 19.25 -0.71 12.80
N PRO A 120 18.12 -1.20 13.36
CA PRO A 120 17.49 -0.46 14.45
C PRO A 120 18.55 -0.31 15.54
N ALA A 121 18.84 0.95 15.88
CA ALA A 121 19.65 1.27 17.04
C ALA A 121 18.99 0.58 18.23
N GLY A 122 19.67 -0.39 18.79
CA GLY A 122 19.27 -1.07 20.00
C GLY A 122 19.14 -0.05 21.11
N ASP A 123 17.97 0.00 21.69
CA ASP A 123 17.74 0.66 22.96
C ASP A 123 18.60 -0.09 23.99
N GLY A 124 19.66 0.56 24.44
CA GLY A 124 20.58 0.02 25.44
C GLY A 124 19.86 -0.18 26.76
N ARG A 125 19.51 -1.41 27.04
CA ARG A 125 19.33 -1.88 28.41
C ARG A 125 20.40 -2.92 28.66
N GLU A 126 21.44 -2.49 29.36
CA GLU A 126 22.34 -3.33 30.10
C GLU A 126 21.53 -4.19 31.07
N GLY A 127 21.34 -5.44 30.73
CA GLY A 127 20.80 -6.49 31.59
C GLY A 127 21.92 -7.32 32.18
N GLU A 128 22.17 -7.12 33.42
CA GLU A 128 23.08 -7.78 34.36
C GLU A 128 23.07 -9.30 34.20
N VAL A 129 24.23 -9.87 33.91
CA VAL A 129 24.47 -11.31 33.85
C VAL A 129 24.52 -11.86 35.26
N ILE A 130 23.47 -12.50 35.72
CA ILE A 130 23.49 -13.30 36.95
C ILE A 130 23.95 -14.72 36.58
N SER A 131 25.14 -15.02 36.96
CA SER A 131 25.72 -16.38 36.96
C SER A 131 25.10 -17.20 38.08
N VAL A 132 24.54 -18.36 37.78
CA VAL A 132 24.19 -19.38 38.79
C VAL A 132 24.99 -20.64 38.53
N PRO A 133 25.62 -21.21 39.54
CA PRO A 133 26.54 -22.33 39.39
C PRO A 133 25.84 -23.68 39.26
N ALA A 134 26.50 -24.55 38.50
CA ALA A 134 26.17 -25.96 38.35
C ALA A 134 26.50 -26.74 39.62
N SER A 135 25.60 -27.61 40.07
CA SER A 135 25.99 -28.86 40.76
C SER A 135 24.83 -29.83 40.84
N GLY A 136 25.07 -31.08 40.60
CA GLY A 136 24.21 -32.21 40.91
C GLY A 136 24.26 -33.33 39.86
N ALA A 137 25.23 -34.21 40.04
CA ALA A 137 25.28 -35.52 39.36
C ALA A 137 24.15 -36.42 39.87
N ASP A 138 23.59 -37.23 38.97
CA ASP A 138 23.21 -38.61 39.33
C ASP A 138 23.10 -39.51 38.07
N GLU A 139 23.39 -40.75 38.28
CA GLU A 139 23.86 -41.83 37.45
C GLU A 139 22.74 -42.50 36.54
N PRO A 140 23.15 -43.46 35.68
CA PRO A 140 22.37 -43.84 34.49
C PRO A 140 21.49 -45.09 34.74
N SER A 141 20.39 -45.15 34.00
CA SER A 141 19.72 -46.45 33.83
C SER A 141 19.04 -46.55 32.44
N ASP A 142 19.34 -47.68 31.87
CA ASP A 142 18.64 -48.47 30.86
C ASP A 142 18.69 -48.05 29.39
N MET A 143 19.32 -48.98 28.66
CA MET A 143 19.41 -49.13 27.21
C MET A 143 17.97 -49.23 26.62
N ASP A 144 17.54 -48.15 25.92
CA ASP A 144 16.49 -48.22 24.94
C ASP A 144 17.08 -48.27 23.55
N GLU A 145 16.62 -49.22 22.71
CA GLU A 145 17.00 -49.32 21.32
C GLU A 145 16.64 -48.02 20.59
N PRO A 146 17.45 -47.52 19.68
CA PRO A 146 17.20 -46.24 19.00
C PRO A 146 16.01 -46.40 18.07
N ASP A 147 14.94 -45.64 18.35
CA ASP A 147 13.76 -45.51 17.52
C ASP A 147 14.17 -45.06 16.08
N PRO A 148 13.88 -45.91 15.04
CA PRO A 148 14.25 -45.61 13.68
C PRO A 148 13.66 -44.27 13.19
N LEU A 149 12.50 -43.87 13.72
CA LEU A 149 11.87 -42.59 13.40
C LEU A 149 12.66 -41.41 13.97
N ALA A 150 13.26 -41.53 15.16
CA ALA A 150 14.09 -40.52 15.76
C ALA A 150 15.41 -40.34 14.97
N GLN A 151 15.96 -41.44 14.41
CA GLN A 151 17.12 -41.35 13.52
C GLN A 151 16.82 -40.67 12.18
N GLU A 152 15.66 -40.93 11.57
CA GLU A 152 15.26 -40.24 10.35
C GLU A 152 15.02 -38.73 10.59
N LEU A 153 14.36 -38.36 11.69
CA LEU A 153 14.16 -36.95 12.07
C LEU A 153 15.49 -36.25 12.33
N ALA A 154 16.42 -36.88 13.05
CA ALA A 154 17.76 -36.32 13.26
C ALA A 154 18.57 -36.17 11.96
N ALA A 155 18.38 -37.07 10.99
CA ALA A 155 18.99 -36.97 9.67
C ALA A 155 18.39 -35.80 8.84
N ILE A 156 17.09 -35.57 8.94
CA ILE A 156 16.40 -34.43 8.31
C ILE A 156 16.87 -33.11 8.94
N ASP A 157 16.95 -33.01 10.26
CA ASP A 157 17.42 -31.84 10.97
C ASP A 157 18.89 -31.54 10.62
N ALA A 158 19.75 -32.55 10.55
CA ALA A 158 21.15 -32.38 10.11
C ALA A 158 21.27 -31.97 8.64
N MET A 159 20.29 -32.32 7.80
CA MET A 159 20.26 -31.87 6.40
C MET A 159 19.78 -30.42 6.29
N LEU A 160 18.79 -30.04 7.08
CA LEU A 160 18.31 -28.65 7.19
C LEU A 160 19.40 -27.72 7.76
N GLU A 161 20.12 -28.11 8.80
CA GLU A 161 21.24 -27.33 9.33
C GLU A 161 22.39 -27.18 8.31
N ARG A 162 22.69 -28.22 7.54
CA ARG A 162 23.67 -28.12 6.46
C ARG A 162 23.24 -27.17 5.37
N THR A 163 21.97 -27.21 4.98
CA THR A 163 21.40 -26.33 3.97
C THR A 163 21.42 -24.88 4.47
N THR A 164 21.05 -24.63 5.72
CA THR A 164 21.11 -23.30 6.34
C THR A 164 22.53 -22.78 6.44
N LYS A 165 23.51 -23.62 6.83
CA LYS A 165 24.94 -23.23 6.85
C LYS A 165 25.51 -22.93 5.45
N VAL A 166 25.04 -23.63 4.42
CA VAL A 166 25.45 -23.34 3.02
C VAL A 166 24.83 -22.03 2.54
N LEU A 167 23.59 -21.76 2.88
CA LEU A 167 22.90 -20.49 2.57
C LEU A 167 23.56 -19.32 3.33
N ASP A 168 23.86 -19.48 4.62
CA ASP A 168 24.52 -18.46 5.43
C ASP A 168 25.99 -18.25 4.99
N GLY A 169 26.70 -19.31 4.63
CA GLY A 169 28.06 -19.25 4.09
C GLY A 169 28.13 -18.57 2.72
N GLY A 170 27.16 -18.85 1.86
CA GLY A 170 26.98 -18.17 0.57
C GLY A 170 26.65 -16.69 0.75
N ALA A 171 25.81 -16.36 1.72
CA ALA A 171 25.48 -14.98 2.09
C ALA A 171 26.70 -14.22 2.68
N MET A 172 27.58 -14.88 3.42
CA MET A 172 28.79 -14.25 3.95
C MET A 172 29.85 -13.97 2.88
N LEU A 173 30.01 -14.85 1.88
CA LEU A 173 30.94 -14.62 0.77
C LEU A 173 30.43 -13.51 -0.15
N ALA A 174 29.14 -13.46 -0.44
CA ALA A 174 28.49 -12.37 -1.17
C ALA A 174 28.56 -11.03 -0.41
N ARG A 175 28.55 -11.06 0.94
CA ARG A 175 28.62 -9.85 1.79
C ARG A 175 30.00 -9.20 1.81
N LYS A 176 31.06 -9.91 1.44
CA LYS A 176 32.44 -9.38 1.44
C LYS A 176 32.80 -8.68 0.13
N GLU A 177 32.04 -8.94 -0.95
CA GLU A 177 32.21 -8.28 -2.26
C GLU A 177 31.15 -7.20 -2.57
N ALA A 178 30.07 -7.14 -1.80
CA ALA A 178 28.94 -6.24 -2.03
C ALA A 178 28.81 -5.18 -0.92
N ALA A 179 29.81 -4.30 -0.80
CA ALA A 179 29.60 -2.98 -0.17
C ALA A 179 28.90 -2.00 -1.13
N SER A 180 28.21 -2.49 -2.15
CA SER A 180 27.44 -1.69 -3.12
C SER A 180 26.22 -2.47 -3.57
N GLN A 181 25.04 -1.97 -3.26
CA GLN A 181 23.70 -2.30 -3.75
C GLN A 181 23.30 -3.79 -3.79
N PRO A 182 22.04 -4.16 -3.40
CA PRO A 182 21.56 -5.52 -3.65
C PRO A 182 21.63 -5.80 -5.16
N PRO A 183 22.10 -7.02 -5.58
CA PRO A 183 22.24 -7.34 -6.99
C PRO A 183 20.84 -7.29 -7.65
N ARG A 184 20.62 -6.25 -8.42
CA ARG A 184 19.47 -6.16 -9.31
C ARG A 184 19.68 -7.20 -10.42
N PRO A 185 18.70 -8.02 -10.79
CA PRO A 185 18.87 -8.97 -11.88
C PRO A 185 19.25 -8.21 -13.15
N ALA A 186 20.45 -8.42 -13.66
CA ALA A 186 21.02 -7.67 -14.78
C ALA A 186 20.20 -7.77 -16.11
N LEU A 187 19.25 -8.71 -16.19
CA LEU A 187 18.37 -8.92 -17.34
C LEU A 187 17.12 -8.01 -17.34
N VAL A 188 16.85 -7.28 -16.25
CA VAL A 188 15.61 -6.53 -16.06
C VAL A 188 15.86 -5.02 -15.91
N TYR A 189 17.10 -4.59 -15.73
CA TYR A 189 17.47 -3.19 -15.52
C TYR A 189 18.39 -2.70 -16.64
N ASP A 190 18.04 -1.56 -17.21
CA ASP A 190 18.97 -0.80 -18.05
C ASP A 190 20.04 -0.20 -17.13
N LEU A 191 21.29 -0.63 -17.31
CA LEU A 191 22.42 -0.20 -16.48
C LEU A 191 22.79 1.27 -16.68
N ASP A 192 22.43 1.84 -17.84
CA ASP A 192 22.66 3.24 -18.17
C ASP A 192 21.58 4.18 -17.61
N TRP A 193 20.55 3.60 -16.93
CA TRP A 193 19.45 4.34 -16.34
C TRP A 193 19.83 4.89 -14.96
N ASP A 194 20.28 6.13 -14.93
CA ASP A 194 20.63 6.82 -13.69
C ASP A 194 19.39 7.33 -12.93
N GLU A 195 18.82 6.45 -12.09
CA GLU A 195 17.68 6.81 -11.25
C GLU A 195 18.00 7.91 -10.22
N ASP A 196 19.27 8.05 -9.78
CA ASP A 196 19.65 9.05 -8.80
C ASP A 196 19.65 10.46 -9.44
N ALA A 197 20.22 10.58 -10.61
CA ALA A 197 20.20 11.84 -11.34
C ALA A 197 18.77 12.26 -11.73
N ARG A 198 17.95 11.31 -12.18
CA ARG A 198 16.53 11.53 -12.54
C ARG A 198 15.68 11.92 -11.33
N LEU A 199 15.90 11.27 -10.18
CA LEU A 199 15.21 11.64 -8.93
C LEU A 199 15.65 13.04 -8.47
N ALA A 200 16.93 13.36 -8.58
CA ALA A 200 17.43 14.69 -8.26
C ALA A 200 16.81 15.77 -9.18
N GLU A 201 16.69 15.51 -10.49
CA GLU A 201 16.01 16.39 -11.43
C GLU A 201 14.53 16.62 -11.03
N TRP A 202 13.82 15.55 -10.64
CA TRP A 202 12.44 15.69 -10.15
C TRP A 202 12.35 16.51 -8.85
N GLN A 203 13.32 16.34 -7.94
CA GLN A 203 13.40 17.15 -6.72
C GLN A 203 13.68 18.62 -7.02
N ASP A 204 14.46 18.93 -8.05
CA ASP A 204 14.67 20.29 -8.52
C ASP A 204 13.35 20.90 -9.05
N VAL A 205 12.54 20.14 -9.79
CA VAL A 205 11.19 20.57 -10.21
C VAL A 205 10.30 20.83 -8.97
N LEU A 206 10.36 19.95 -7.96
CA LEU A 206 9.63 20.13 -6.70
C LEU A 206 10.02 21.45 -6.00
N ALA A 207 11.30 21.81 -6.02
CA ALA A 207 11.79 23.06 -5.43
C ALA A 207 11.38 24.29 -6.25
N GLN A 208 11.49 24.22 -7.59
CA GLN A 208 11.18 25.34 -8.50
C GLN A 208 9.68 25.67 -8.54
N THR A 209 8.82 24.73 -8.23
CA THR A 209 7.35 24.89 -8.29
C THR A 209 6.72 25.38 -7.00
N ARG A 210 7.49 25.77 -5.98
CA ARG A 210 6.98 26.14 -4.63
C ARG A 210 5.97 27.29 -4.66
N GLU A 211 6.17 28.27 -5.55
CA GLU A 211 5.31 29.44 -5.66
C GLU A 211 4.01 29.21 -6.45
N LEU A 212 3.87 28.03 -7.07
CA LEU A 212 2.64 27.68 -7.80
C LEU A 212 1.51 27.28 -6.85
N PRO A 213 0.24 27.53 -7.21
CA PRO A 213 -0.90 26.95 -6.50
C PRO A 213 -0.73 25.44 -6.33
N VAL A 214 -1.00 24.90 -5.14
CA VAL A 214 -0.66 23.51 -4.77
C VAL A 214 -1.19 22.48 -5.76
N THR A 215 -2.43 22.61 -6.24
CA THR A 215 -3.02 21.68 -7.21
C THR A 215 -2.33 21.78 -8.59
N LEU A 216 -1.92 22.97 -9.01
CA LEU A 216 -1.14 23.14 -10.24
C LEU A 216 0.27 22.55 -10.08
N ARG A 217 0.90 22.79 -8.94
CA ARG A 217 2.19 22.20 -8.58
C ARG A 217 2.12 20.68 -8.64
N ALA A 218 1.07 20.08 -8.06
CA ALA A 218 0.83 18.64 -8.10
C ALA A 218 0.73 18.10 -9.54
N ALA A 219 -0.02 18.78 -10.42
CA ALA A 219 -0.15 18.38 -11.82
C ALA A 219 1.18 18.50 -12.60
N VAL A 220 1.96 19.54 -12.36
CA VAL A 220 3.29 19.73 -12.96
C VAL A 220 4.26 18.64 -12.49
N LEU A 221 4.22 18.26 -11.22
CA LEU A 221 5.07 17.21 -10.67
C LEU A 221 4.69 15.81 -11.19
N LEU A 222 3.41 15.55 -11.45
CA LEU A 222 2.97 14.35 -12.15
C LEU A 222 3.49 14.32 -13.59
N ASP A 223 3.36 15.44 -14.33
CA ASP A 223 3.89 15.54 -15.70
C ASP A 223 5.41 15.33 -15.71
N ALA A 224 6.14 15.98 -14.81
CA ALA A 224 7.58 15.83 -14.67
C ALA A 224 8.00 14.39 -14.35
N TRP A 225 7.27 13.68 -13.47
CA TRP A 225 7.55 12.29 -13.14
C TRP A 225 7.52 11.38 -14.35
N TRP A 226 6.51 11.56 -15.21
CA TRP A 226 6.34 10.76 -16.42
C TRP A 226 7.28 11.18 -17.55
N GLU A 227 7.63 12.47 -17.66
CA GLU A 227 8.52 12.98 -18.70
C GLU A 227 9.99 12.63 -18.41
N ILE A 228 10.41 12.76 -17.15
CA ILE A 228 11.76 12.42 -16.68
C ILE A 228 11.92 10.87 -16.63
N GLU A 229 10.82 10.14 -16.47
CA GLU A 229 10.82 8.68 -16.23
C GLU A 229 11.74 8.34 -15.05
N VAL A 230 11.43 8.88 -13.87
CA VAL A 230 12.32 8.93 -12.70
C VAL A 230 12.80 7.56 -12.26
N LEU A 231 11.91 6.57 -12.23
CA LEU A 231 12.24 5.19 -11.85
C LEU A 231 11.87 4.23 -12.98
N GLN A 232 12.76 3.31 -13.26
CA GLN A 232 12.54 2.28 -14.26
C GLN A 232 11.42 1.31 -13.84
N HIS A 233 11.39 0.97 -12.56
CA HIS A 233 10.38 0.11 -11.94
C HIS A 233 9.82 0.81 -10.71
N ALA A 234 8.56 0.97 -10.58
CA ALA A 234 7.80 1.70 -9.58
C ALA A 234 7.36 3.11 -10.02
N ALA A 235 6.86 3.20 -11.26
CA ALA A 235 6.25 4.42 -11.78
C ALA A 235 5.11 4.94 -10.88
N TRP A 236 4.45 4.04 -10.13
CA TRP A 236 3.42 4.35 -9.13
C TRP A 236 3.90 5.23 -7.97
N LEU A 237 5.21 5.32 -7.74
CA LEU A 237 5.74 6.12 -6.61
C LEU A 237 5.54 7.62 -6.83
N GLY A 238 5.62 8.13 -8.06
CA GLY A 238 5.36 9.53 -8.36
C GLY A 238 3.98 10.02 -7.90
N PRO A 239 2.89 9.40 -8.34
CA PRO A 239 1.56 9.72 -7.84
C PRO A 239 1.43 9.61 -6.32
N LEU A 240 2.10 8.65 -5.67
CA LEU A 240 2.12 8.54 -4.22
C LEU A 240 2.80 9.74 -3.55
N LEU A 241 3.97 10.16 -4.05
CA LEU A 241 4.71 11.32 -3.54
C LEU A 241 3.94 12.63 -3.75
N VAL A 242 3.28 12.78 -4.91
CA VAL A 242 2.43 13.95 -5.18
C VAL A 242 1.17 13.94 -4.29
N GLY A 243 0.59 12.78 -4.00
CA GLY A 243 -0.47 12.65 -3.00
C GLY A 243 0.00 13.07 -1.60
N ALA A 244 1.23 12.72 -1.23
CA ALA A 244 1.86 13.17 0.03
C ALA A 244 2.09 14.68 0.04
N LEU A 245 2.46 15.29 -1.09
CA LEU A 245 2.56 16.76 -1.22
C LEU A 245 1.22 17.43 -0.93
N LEU A 246 0.13 16.96 -1.54
CA LEU A 246 -1.21 17.52 -1.30
C LEU A 246 -1.60 17.45 0.18
N ARG A 247 -1.16 16.39 0.87
CA ARG A 247 -1.36 16.23 2.31
C ARG A 247 -0.48 17.19 3.12
N GLN A 248 0.79 17.32 2.77
CA GLN A 248 1.75 18.23 3.43
C GLN A 248 1.31 19.70 3.31
N GLU A 249 0.80 20.09 2.16
CA GLU A 249 0.33 21.47 1.88
C GLU A 249 -1.11 21.71 2.41
N GLY A 250 -1.71 20.75 3.09
CA GLY A 250 -2.98 20.89 3.76
C GLY A 250 -4.23 20.89 2.88
N VAL A 251 -4.10 20.63 1.56
CA VAL A 251 -5.26 20.56 0.65
C VAL A 251 -6.03 19.25 0.81
N ALA A 252 -5.34 18.20 1.24
CA ALA A 252 -5.90 16.87 1.57
C ALA A 252 -5.30 16.40 2.89
N ALA A 253 -5.46 17.20 3.97
CA ALA A 253 -4.78 17.00 5.26
C ALA A 253 -5.15 15.68 5.94
N GLY A 254 -6.40 15.27 5.79
CA GLY A 254 -6.96 14.11 6.47
C GLY A 254 -6.79 12.77 5.75
N HIS A 255 -6.28 12.75 4.53
CA HIS A 255 -6.19 11.54 3.70
C HIS A 255 -5.08 11.63 2.66
N LEU A 256 -4.79 10.52 1.99
CA LEU A 256 -3.88 10.47 0.85
C LEU A 256 -4.70 10.37 -0.45
N THR A 257 -4.61 11.39 -1.29
CA THR A 257 -5.35 11.44 -2.56
C THR A 257 -5.00 10.24 -3.45
N SER A 258 -6.02 9.58 -4.01
CA SER A 258 -5.86 8.38 -4.85
C SER A 258 -5.56 8.76 -6.30
N LEU A 259 -4.35 9.28 -6.54
CA LEU A 259 -3.95 9.85 -7.84
C LEU A 259 -3.81 8.81 -8.94
N ASN A 260 -3.41 7.56 -8.62
CA ASN A 260 -3.40 6.49 -9.62
C ASN A 260 -4.82 6.18 -10.09
N LEU A 261 -5.79 6.13 -9.16
CA LEU A 261 -7.19 5.91 -9.48
C LEU A 261 -7.76 7.04 -10.36
N GLY A 262 -7.45 8.30 -10.04
CA GLY A 262 -7.84 9.43 -10.87
C GLY A 262 -7.19 9.41 -12.25
N THR A 263 -5.88 9.12 -12.32
CA THR A 263 -5.11 9.02 -13.56
C THR A 263 -5.61 7.90 -14.47
N LYS A 264 -6.10 6.79 -13.91
CA LYS A 264 -6.71 5.67 -14.65
C LYS A 264 -7.91 6.13 -15.50
N ASN A 265 -8.66 7.12 -15.01
CA ASN A 265 -9.85 7.65 -15.71
C ASN A 265 -9.51 8.62 -16.85
N ILE A 266 -8.25 9.03 -16.98
CA ILE A 266 -7.81 9.93 -18.05
C ILE A 266 -7.26 9.13 -19.23
N PRO A 267 -7.73 9.35 -20.46
CA PRO A 267 -7.21 8.67 -21.65
C PRO A 267 -5.69 8.80 -21.80
N ARG A 268 -5.03 7.71 -22.23
CA ARG A 268 -3.58 7.66 -22.38
C ARG A 268 -3.06 8.74 -23.34
N GLU A 269 -3.80 9.02 -24.42
CA GLU A 269 -3.47 10.01 -25.44
C GLU A 269 -3.38 11.42 -24.84
N ARG A 270 -4.26 11.76 -23.89
CA ARG A 270 -4.22 13.04 -23.18
C ARG A 270 -3.02 13.12 -22.24
N ARG A 271 -2.74 12.07 -21.50
CA ARG A 271 -1.61 11.99 -20.54
C ARG A 271 -0.25 12.01 -21.25
N ARG A 272 -0.20 11.61 -22.53
CA ARG A 272 1.00 11.59 -23.38
C ARG A 272 0.92 12.57 -24.54
N ALA A 273 0.10 13.61 -24.44
CA ALA A 273 0.01 14.64 -25.46
C ALA A 273 1.37 15.30 -25.71
N ARG A 274 1.65 15.67 -26.96
CA ARG A 274 2.91 16.34 -27.33
C ARG A 274 3.04 17.72 -26.68
N ILE A 275 1.91 18.42 -26.54
CA ILE A 275 1.85 19.76 -25.96
C ILE A 275 1.79 19.58 -24.44
N ARG A 276 2.76 20.17 -23.75
CA ARG A 276 2.88 20.08 -22.29
C ARG A 276 1.64 20.60 -21.56
N THR A 277 1.07 21.73 -22.03
CA THR A 277 -0.14 22.30 -21.42
C THR A 277 -1.28 21.28 -21.40
N ASP A 278 -1.45 20.49 -22.48
CA ASP A 278 -2.48 19.47 -22.56
C ASP A 278 -2.21 18.31 -21.59
N ARG A 279 -0.94 17.93 -21.38
CA ARG A 279 -0.55 16.93 -20.37
C ARG A 279 -0.80 17.43 -18.96
N VAL A 280 -0.41 18.67 -18.65
CA VAL A 280 -0.65 19.27 -17.33
C VAL A 280 -2.16 19.36 -17.06
N LEU A 281 -2.97 19.77 -18.05
CA LEU A 281 -4.44 19.76 -17.97
C LEU A 281 -4.97 18.35 -17.69
N ALA A 282 -4.43 17.33 -18.36
CA ALA A 282 -4.80 15.94 -18.14
C ALA A 282 -4.52 15.49 -16.69
N PHE A 283 -3.42 15.96 -16.09
CA PHE A 283 -3.12 15.66 -14.67
C PHE A 283 -3.95 16.50 -13.70
N VAL A 284 -4.32 17.73 -14.04
CA VAL A 284 -5.33 18.48 -13.25
C VAL A 284 -6.67 17.76 -13.26
N ASP A 285 -7.10 17.26 -14.43
CA ASP A 285 -8.32 16.43 -14.54
C ASP A 285 -8.19 15.12 -13.75
N ALA A 286 -7.01 14.48 -13.72
CA ALA A 286 -6.77 13.29 -12.91
C ALA A 286 -6.93 13.57 -11.40
N ILE A 287 -6.45 14.71 -10.92
CA ILE A 287 -6.66 15.15 -9.53
C ILE A 287 -8.15 15.37 -9.26
N GLN A 288 -8.86 16.01 -10.19
CA GLN A 288 -10.30 16.22 -10.10
C GLN A 288 -11.07 14.88 -10.06
N GLU A 289 -10.73 13.94 -10.94
CA GLU A 289 -11.34 12.60 -10.98
C GLU A 289 -11.07 11.80 -9.69
N ALA A 290 -9.87 11.91 -9.11
CA ALA A 290 -9.55 11.29 -7.82
C ALA A 290 -10.48 11.82 -6.72
N ALA A 291 -10.69 13.14 -6.66
CA ALA A 291 -11.58 13.76 -5.68
C ALA A 291 -13.06 13.37 -5.90
N LEU A 292 -13.52 13.36 -7.14
CA LEU A 292 -14.88 12.94 -7.49
C LEU A 292 -15.14 11.47 -7.15
N ALA A 293 -14.20 10.58 -7.49
CA ALA A 293 -14.28 9.16 -7.12
C ALA A 293 -14.31 8.99 -5.59
N GLY A 294 -13.50 9.77 -4.88
CA GLY A 294 -13.47 9.79 -3.42
C GLY A 294 -14.81 10.24 -2.80
N LEU A 295 -15.42 11.31 -3.33
CA LEU A 295 -16.73 11.80 -2.89
C LEU A 295 -17.81 10.76 -3.14
N LYS A 296 -17.84 10.15 -4.32
CA LYS A 296 -18.79 9.10 -4.67
C LYS A 296 -18.66 7.88 -3.74
N GLU A 297 -17.44 7.45 -3.45
CA GLU A 297 -17.19 6.33 -2.52
C GLU A 297 -17.64 6.69 -1.10
N HIS A 298 -17.36 7.92 -0.63
CA HIS A 298 -17.83 8.39 0.66
C HIS A 298 -19.38 8.33 0.76
N ASP A 299 -20.08 8.87 -0.23
CA ASP A 299 -21.54 8.86 -0.23
C ASP A 299 -22.11 7.42 -0.26
N ARG A 300 -21.47 6.52 -1.01
CA ARG A 300 -21.79 5.08 -1.04
C ARG A 300 -21.63 4.43 0.33
N LEU A 301 -20.51 4.68 1.03
CA LEU A 301 -20.26 4.12 2.36
C LEU A 301 -21.22 4.68 3.41
N MET A 302 -21.53 5.98 3.36
CA MET A 302 -22.49 6.60 4.27
C MET A 302 -23.90 6.01 4.08
N MET A 303 -24.32 5.79 2.84
CA MET A 303 -25.59 5.15 2.54
C MET A 303 -25.62 3.69 3.04
N ALA A 304 -24.57 2.93 2.76
CA ALA A 304 -24.44 1.54 3.21
C ALA A 304 -24.47 1.44 4.74
N ARG A 305 -23.71 2.30 5.44
CA ARG A 305 -23.71 2.38 6.90
C ARG A 305 -25.11 2.64 7.44
N SER A 306 -25.78 3.67 6.92
CA SER A 306 -27.16 4.02 7.34
C SER A 306 -28.15 2.87 7.13
N GLN A 307 -28.03 2.12 6.03
CA GLN A 307 -28.87 0.94 5.77
C GLN A 307 -28.60 -0.19 6.75
N MET A 308 -27.32 -0.48 7.04
CA MET A 308 -26.94 -1.52 8.00
C MET A 308 -27.35 -1.14 9.43
N GLU A 309 -27.16 0.09 9.87
CA GLU A 309 -27.57 0.58 11.19
C GLU A 309 -29.09 0.48 11.40
N ARG A 310 -29.92 0.72 10.38
CA ARG A 310 -31.38 0.49 10.46
C ARG A 310 -31.72 -0.96 10.77
N ARG A 311 -30.96 -1.91 10.21
CA ARG A 311 -31.14 -3.36 10.48
C ARG A 311 -30.69 -3.72 11.89
N LEU A 312 -29.65 -3.05 12.42
CA LEU A 312 -29.15 -3.27 13.77
C LEU A 312 -30.15 -2.84 14.87
N ARG A 313 -30.92 -1.76 14.65
CA ARG A 313 -31.89 -1.22 15.66
C ARG A 313 -32.90 -2.24 16.15
N GLN A 314 -33.16 -3.30 15.40
CA GLN A 314 -34.11 -4.36 15.75
C GLN A 314 -33.43 -5.57 16.41
N ARG A 315 -32.12 -5.51 16.74
CA ARG A 315 -31.33 -6.62 17.22
C ARG A 315 -30.83 -6.44 18.66
N ARG A 316 -30.47 -7.58 19.29
CA ARG A 316 -29.97 -7.56 20.68
C ARG A 316 -28.59 -6.89 20.75
N THR A 317 -28.32 -6.20 21.83
CA THR A 317 -27.05 -5.47 22.11
C THR A 317 -25.81 -6.38 22.17
N SER A 318 -25.98 -7.70 22.41
CA SER A 318 -24.89 -8.69 22.48
C SER A 318 -24.48 -9.27 21.12
N SER A 319 -25.04 -8.77 20.03
CA SER A 319 -24.73 -9.23 18.68
C SER A 319 -23.35 -8.75 18.22
N LYS A 320 -22.62 -9.60 17.47
CA LYS A 320 -21.37 -9.24 16.77
C LYS A 320 -21.62 -8.52 15.43
N LEU A 321 -22.87 -8.13 15.16
CA LEU A 321 -23.24 -7.43 13.92
C LEU A 321 -22.58 -6.05 13.78
N PRO A 322 -22.47 -5.20 14.82
CA PRO A 322 -21.76 -3.93 14.71
C PRO A 322 -20.30 -4.10 14.27
N ASP A 323 -19.59 -5.09 14.84
CA ASP A 323 -18.21 -5.38 14.49
C ASP A 323 -18.09 -5.84 13.01
N LEU A 324 -19.07 -6.63 12.54
CA LEU A 324 -19.14 -7.02 11.12
C LEU A 324 -19.40 -5.82 10.20
N VAL A 325 -20.23 -4.87 10.60
CA VAL A 325 -20.48 -3.64 9.84
C VAL A 325 -19.17 -2.85 9.66
N GLU A 326 -18.41 -2.65 10.72
CA GLU A 326 -17.13 -1.92 10.63
C GLU A 326 -16.13 -2.68 9.75
N LEU A 327 -16.05 -4.01 9.86
CA LEU A 327 -15.19 -4.83 9.01
C LEU A 327 -15.56 -4.70 7.52
N VAL A 328 -16.86 -4.77 7.20
CA VAL A 328 -17.36 -4.67 5.81
C VAL A 328 -17.17 -3.26 5.25
N LEU A 329 -17.29 -2.23 6.08
CA LEU A 329 -17.02 -0.85 5.66
C LEU A 329 -15.53 -0.61 5.39
N SER A 330 -14.64 -1.28 6.13
CA SER A 330 -13.18 -1.08 6.03
C SER A 330 -12.51 -1.82 4.87
N ARG A 331 -13.17 -2.80 4.24
CA ARG A 331 -12.56 -3.62 3.18
C ARG A 331 -13.38 -3.61 1.89
N PRO A 332 -12.75 -3.65 0.70
CA PRO A 332 -13.47 -3.78 -0.57
C PRO A 332 -14.35 -5.02 -0.60
N VAL A 333 -13.80 -6.14 -0.13
CA VAL A 333 -14.48 -7.44 0.03
C VAL A 333 -14.08 -8.07 1.35
N VAL A 334 -14.95 -8.91 1.91
CA VAL A 334 -14.73 -9.61 3.18
C VAL A 334 -14.98 -11.11 2.97
N PHE A 335 -14.03 -11.94 3.33
CA PHE A 335 -14.12 -13.40 3.22
C PHE A 335 -14.55 -14.04 4.54
N THR A 336 -15.13 -15.25 4.47
CA THR A 336 -15.57 -15.97 5.67
C THR A 336 -14.45 -16.11 6.70
N GLY A 337 -13.23 -16.45 6.26
CA GLY A 337 -12.05 -16.57 7.14
C GLY A 337 -11.72 -15.28 7.88
N MET A 338 -11.75 -14.13 7.18
CA MET A 338 -11.53 -12.82 7.78
C MET A 338 -12.57 -12.48 8.85
N ILE A 339 -13.85 -12.83 8.59
CA ILE A 339 -14.93 -12.62 9.57
C ILE A 339 -14.71 -13.50 10.81
N GLN A 340 -14.33 -14.77 10.61
CA GLN A 340 -14.05 -15.69 11.71
C GLN A 340 -12.92 -15.17 12.60
N GLU A 341 -11.82 -14.74 12.00
CA GLU A 341 -10.64 -14.24 12.67
C GLU A 341 -10.91 -12.91 13.41
N ALA A 342 -11.50 -11.94 12.71
CA ALA A 342 -11.77 -10.62 13.28
C ALA A 342 -12.80 -10.66 14.43
N LEU A 343 -13.86 -11.45 14.27
CA LEU A 343 -14.95 -11.51 15.23
C LEU A 343 -14.80 -12.66 16.24
N LYS A 344 -13.83 -13.55 16.07
CA LYS A 344 -13.60 -14.76 16.89
C LYS A 344 -14.85 -15.62 16.99
N ILE A 345 -15.40 -16.01 15.84
CA ILE A 345 -16.62 -16.82 15.71
C ILE A 345 -16.41 -18.02 14.79
N SER A 346 -17.33 -19.00 14.89
CA SER A 346 -17.31 -20.15 13.99
C SER A 346 -17.71 -19.78 12.55
N LYS A 347 -17.38 -20.65 11.58
CA LYS A 347 -17.79 -20.50 10.17
C LYS A 347 -19.30 -20.31 10.02
N GLN A 348 -20.08 -21.12 10.73
CA GLN A 348 -21.54 -21.03 10.70
C GLN A 348 -22.03 -19.71 11.29
N GLY A 349 -21.39 -19.23 12.37
CA GLY A 349 -21.69 -17.93 12.96
C GLY A 349 -21.43 -16.78 11.99
N ALA A 350 -20.30 -16.84 11.24
CA ALA A 350 -19.98 -15.85 10.22
C ALA A 350 -21.03 -15.82 9.10
N LEU A 351 -21.41 -16.98 8.57
CA LEU A 351 -22.45 -17.08 7.53
C LEU A 351 -23.82 -16.56 8.00
N ASN A 352 -24.19 -16.86 9.24
CA ASN A 352 -25.43 -16.34 9.82
C ASN A 352 -25.43 -14.81 9.90
N LEU A 353 -24.34 -14.19 10.40
CA LEU A 353 -24.22 -12.74 10.50
C LEU A 353 -24.25 -12.08 9.12
N VAL A 354 -23.56 -12.66 8.12
CA VAL A 354 -23.60 -12.20 6.73
C VAL A 354 -25.03 -12.22 6.17
N GLY A 355 -25.75 -13.31 6.43
CA GLY A 355 -27.16 -13.45 6.03
C GLY A 355 -28.07 -12.41 6.72
N GLU A 356 -27.82 -12.11 8.01
CA GLU A 356 -28.58 -11.11 8.75
C GLU A 356 -28.36 -9.68 8.20
N LEU A 357 -27.13 -9.32 7.78
CA LEU A 357 -26.86 -8.06 7.12
C LEU A 357 -27.29 -8.03 5.65
N ASN A 358 -27.66 -9.20 5.08
CA ASN A 358 -27.99 -9.35 3.66
C ASN A 358 -26.92 -8.74 2.75
N LEU A 359 -25.66 -9.10 3.03
CA LEU A 359 -24.53 -8.68 2.20
C LEU A 359 -24.57 -9.41 0.86
N ARG A 360 -24.17 -8.72 -0.20
CA ARG A 360 -24.11 -9.34 -1.52
C ARG A 360 -22.86 -10.21 -1.62
N GLU A 361 -23.06 -11.44 -2.08
CA GLU A 361 -21.94 -12.29 -2.46
C GLU A 361 -21.32 -11.78 -3.76
N MET A 362 -20.01 -11.57 -3.74
CA MET A 362 -19.22 -11.04 -4.85
C MET A 362 -18.58 -12.15 -5.68
N THR A 363 -18.32 -13.31 -5.06
CA THR A 363 -17.67 -14.46 -5.70
C THR A 363 -18.65 -15.60 -5.78
N GLY A 364 -18.95 -16.11 -6.99
CA GLY A 364 -19.76 -17.31 -7.18
C GLY A 364 -19.04 -18.65 -6.87
N ARG A 365 -18.07 -18.66 -5.96
CA ARG A 365 -17.23 -19.82 -5.64
C ARG A 365 -17.70 -20.47 -4.34
N GLU A 366 -17.90 -21.79 -4.31
CA GLU A 366 -18.26 -22.53 -3.08
C GLU A 366 -17.17 -22.45 -1.97
N ARG A 367 -15.90 -22.45 -2.38
CA ARG A 367 -14.75 -22.14 -1.53
C ARG A 367 -14.38 -20.67 -1.70
N PHE A 368 -14.04 -19.98 -0.61
CA PHE A 368 -13.66 -18.58 -0.58
C PHE A 368 -14.79 -17.61 -0.99
N ARG A 369 -15.97 -17.82 -0.42
CA ARG A 369 -17.09 -16.87 -0.57
C ARG A 369 -16.69 -15.52 0.01
N ALA A 370 -16.89 -14.49 -0.78
CA ALA A 370 -16.62 -13.10 -0.41
C ALA A 370 -17.88 -12.25 -0.52
N TRP A 371 -18.02 -11.34 0.39
CA TRP A 371 -19.12 -10.37 0.43
C TRP A 371 -18.59 -8.96 0.39
N GLY A 372 -19.34 -8.08 -0.24
CA GLY A 372 -19.01 -6.67 -0.37
C GLY A 372 -20.24 -5.77 -0.30
N LEU A 373 -19.98 -4.48 -0.28
CA LEU A 373 -20.99 -3.45 -0.47
C LEU A 373 -21.23 -3.23 -1.95
N ILE A 374 -22.49 -3.02 -2.31
CA ILE A 374 -22.88 -2.67 -3.68
C ILE A 374 -22.82 -1.17 -3.87
#